data_2acf41f6fdd17386365eb8284be101a0
#
_entry.id   2acf41f6fdd17386365eb8284be101a0
#
_cell.length_a   1.000
_cell.length_b   1.000
_cell.length_c   1.000
_cell.angle_alpha   90.00
_cell.angle_beta   90.00
_cell.angle_gamma   90.00
#
_symmetry.space_group_name_H-M   'P 1'
#
loop_
_entity.id
_entity.type
_entity.pdbx_description
1 polymer ?
#
loop_
_entity_poly.entity_id
_entity_poly.type
_entity_poly.pdbx_seq_one_letter_code
_entity_poly.pdbx_strand_id
1 'polypeptide(L)'
;INIGKLSVIKESKNIKIYILDDIKIDFVNYRYNWLDPAIEENGIRLASPRDIAAMKINAIEGRGTKKDFIDIYFLLQHYSLENILKFYADKYPDNSQFRALMSLTYFEDAEEQFMPEMLVAIDWDRIKSFIIDKVATLSL
;
A
#
# COMPACT_ATOMS: atom_id res chain seq x y z
N ILE A 1 26.44 -22.07 -1.32
CA ILE A 1 25.16 -21.34 -1.19
C ILE A 1 24.32 -21.79 -2.37
N ASN A 2 23.29 -22.60 -2.12
CA ASN A 2 22.30 -22.92 -3.15
C ASN A 2 21.51 -21.63 -3.44
N ILE A 3 21.84 -21.00 -4.56
CA ILE A 3 21.01 -19.93 -5.10
C ILE A 3 19.76 -20.60 -5.65
N GLY A 4 18.59 -20.29 -5.11
CA GLY A 4 17.32 -20.83 -5.55
C GLY A 4 17.02 -20.57 -7.04
N LYS A 5 15.94 -21.12 -7.54
CA LYS A 5 15.52 -20.95 -8.94
C LYS A 5 15.07 -19.51 -9.18
N LEU A 6 15.84 -18.74 -9.96
CA LEU A 6 15.52 -17.37 -10.34
C LEU A 6 14.85 -17.34 -11.72
N SER A 7 13.71 -16.65 -11.80
CA SER A 7 13.03 -16.33 -13.05
C SER A 7 12.88 -14.82 -13.19
N VAL A 8 13.16 -14.29 -14.38
CA VAL A 8 13.00 -12.88 -14.72
C VAL A 8 11.61 -12.66 -15.33
N ILE A 9 10.79 -11.83 -14.72
CA ILE A 9 9.44 -11.48 -15.22
C ILE A 9 9.50 -10.21 -16.06
N LYS A 10 10.23 -9.19 -15.57
CA LYS A 10 10.37 -7.91 -16.24
C LYS A 10 11.69 -7.25 -15.88
N GLU A 11 12.34 -6.65 -16.86
CA GLU A 11 13.48 -5.77 -16.65
C GLU A 11 13.32 -4.49 -17.46
N SER A 12 13.48 -3.37 -16.80
CA SER A 12 13.59 -2.06 -17.41
C SER A 12 14.56 -1.19 -16.59
N LYS A 13 14.85 0.02 -17.06
CA LYS A 13 15.72 0.95 -16.33
C LYS A 13 15.25 1.22 -14.89
N ASN A 14 13.95 1.25 -14.66
CA ASN A 14 13.37 1.70 -13.38
C ASN A 14 12.65 0.59 -12.60
N ILE A 15 12.36 -0.54 -13.22
CA ILE A 15 11.64 -1.64 -12.57
C ILE A 15 12.26 -2.96 -12.99
N LYS A 16 12.58 -3.79 -12.01
CA LYS A 16 13.01 -5.20 -12.22
C LYS A 16 12.13 -6.08 -11.34
N ILE A 17 11.53 -7.09 -11.95
CA ILE A 17 10.64 -8.04 -11.28
C ILE A 17 11.20 -9.44 -11.48
N TYR A 18 11.45 -10.12 -10.37
CA TYR A 18 11.96 -11.49 -10.33
C TYR A 18 11.05 -12.39 -9.52
N ILE A 19 11.15 -13.68 -9.78
CA ILE A 19 10.66 -14.72 -8.89
C ILE A 19 11.84 -15.55 -8.46
N LEU A 20 12.07 -15.63 -7.15
CA LEU A 20 13.10 -16.47 -6.53
C LEU A 20 12.41 -17.46 -5.59
N ASP A 21 12.47 -18.75 -5.90
CA ASP A 21 11.82 -19.81 -5.12
C ASP A 21 10.34 -19.51 -4.81
N ASP A 22 9.59 -19.17 -5.87
CA ASP A 22 8.16 -18.80 -5.81
C ASP A 22 7.84 -17.47 -5.08
N ILE A 23 8.87 -16.73 -4.63
CA ILE A 23 8.72 -15.41 -4.02
C ILE A 23 8.93 -14.34 -5.09
N LYS A 24 7.92 -13.49 -5.29
CA LYS A 24 8.02 -12.33 -6.16
C LYS A 24 8.81 -11.21 -5.50
N ILE A 25 9.81 -10.69 -6.21
CA ILE A 25 10.67 -9.59 -5.74
C ILE A 25 10.63 -8.46 -6.77
N ASP A 26 10.21 -7.29 -6.36
CA ASP A 26 10.15 -6.10 -7.19
C ASP A 26 11.22 -5.10 -6.74
N PHE A 27 12.14 -4.74 -7.65
CA PHE A 27 13.08 -3.64 -7.46
C PHE A 27 12.58 -2.43 -8.25
N VAL A 28 12.31 -1.34 -7.55
CA VAL A 28 11.76 -0.13 -8.14
C VAL A 28 12.68 1.05 -7.83
N ASN A 29 13.04 1.82 -8.88
CA ASN A 29 13.71 3.11 -8.70
C ASN A 29 12.70 4.12 -8.17
N TYR A 30 12.61 4.22 -6.85
CA TYR A 30 11.64 5.05 -6.16
C TYR A 30 12.20 6.47 -5.97
N ARG A 31 11.56 7.46 -6.59
CA ARG A 31 12.09 8.83 -6.69
C ARG A 31 11.42 9.84 -5.77
N TYR A 32 10.48 9.41 -4.95
CA TYR A 32 9.81 10.28 -4.00
C TYR A 32 10.61 10.41 -2.70
N ASN A 33 10.48 11.57 -2.05
CA ASN A 33 11.11 11.79 -0.76
C ASN A 33 10.49 10.89 0.31
N TRP A 34 11.31 10.45 1.23
CA TRP A 34 10.87 9.73 2.42
C TRP A 34 10.39 10.72 3.47
N LEU A 35 9.27 10.42 4.15
CA LEU A 35 8.77 11.23 5.27
C LEU A 35 9.63 11.04 6.51
N ASP A 36 10.08 9.81 6.73
CA ASP A 36 10.88 9.43 7.89
C ASP A 36 12.15 8.70 7.46
N PRO A 37 13.19 8.66 8.30
CA PRO A 37 14.32 7.75 8.12
C PRO A 37 13.86 6.29 8.03
N ALA A 38 14.57 5.48 7.26
CA ALA A 38 14.31 4.04 7.21
C ALA A 38 14.47 3.41 8.59
N ILE A 39 13.58 2.46 8.89
CA ILE A 39 13.66 1.64 10.11
C ILE A 39 14.59 0.47 9.80
N GLU A 40 15.61 0.26 10.62
CA GLU A 40 16.51 -0.89 10.48
C GLU A 40 16.05 -2.04 11.37
N GLU A 41 15.81 -3.19 10.74
CA GLU A 41 15.44 -4.42 11.40
C GLU A 41 16.27 -5.57 10.84
N ASN A 42 17.10 -6.21 11.69
CA ASN A 42 17.97 -7.32 11.29
C ASN A 42 18.83 -7.06 10.04
N GLY A 43 19.37 -5.84 9.90
CA GLY A 43 20.19 -5.43 8.75
C GLY A 43 19.39 -5.10 7.49
N ILE A 44 18.06 -5.09 7.54
CA ILE A 44 17.17 -4.71 6.45
C ILE A 44 16.59 -3.33 6.75
N ARG A 45 16.58 -2.46 5.76
CA ARG A 45 15.96 -1.14 5.86
C ARG A 45 14.50 -1.21 5.39
N LEU A 46 13.60 -0.81 6.26
CA LEU A 46 12.16 -0.80 6.03
C LEU A 46 11.65 0.64 5.92
N ALA A 47 10.67 0.86 5.06
CA ALA A 47 9.94 2.12 5.03
C ALA A 47 9.17 2.31 6.35
N SER A 48 9.04 3.57 6.80
CA SER A 48 8.23 3.88 7.98
C SER A 48 6.75 3.57 7.75
N PRO A 49 5.96 3.29 8.79
CA PRO A 49 4.51 3.13 8.66
C PRO A 49 3.82 4.35 8.03
N ARG A 50 4.30 5.56 8.28
CA ARG A 50 3.78 6.79 7.67
C ARG A 50 4.05 6.83 6.16
N ASP A 51 5.26 6.47 5.74
CA ASP A 51 5.60 6.33 4.32
C ASP A 51 4.76 5.25 3.65
N ILE A 52 4.62 4.09 4.29
CA ILE A 52 3.79 2.99 3.78
C ILE A 52 2.33 3.44 3.63
N ALA A 53 1.76 4.14 4.62
CA ALA A 53 0.38 4.64 4.55
C ALA A 53 0.19 5.57 3.35
N ALA A 54 1.09 6.54 3.15
CA ALA A 54 1.05 7.42 1.99
C ALA A 54 1.18 6.66 0.66
N MET A 55 2.08 5.68 0.59
CA MET A 55 2.28 4.85 -0.60
C MET A 55 1.06 3.99 -0.92
N LYS A 56 0.35 3.48 0.09
CA LYS A 56 -0.89 2.70 -0.09
C LYS A 56 -2.04 3.56 -0.60
N ILE A 57 -2.19 4.79 -0.10
CA ILE A 57 -3.16 5.76 -0.67
C ILE A 57 -2.84 6.04 -2.14
N ASN A 58 -1.58 6.27 -2.47
CA ASN A 58 -1.15 6.50 -3.86
C ASN A 58 -1.42 5.29 -4.77
N ALA A 59 -1.23 4.08 -4.27
CA ALA A 59 -1.54 2.86 -5.01
C ALA A 59 -3.04 2.72 -5.27
N ILE A 60 -3.88 2.99 -4.27
CA ILE A 60 -5.35 2.94 -4.38
C ILE A 60 -5.86 4.00 -5.35
N GLU A 61 -5.32 5.21 -5.33
CA GLU A 61 -5.69 6.26 -6.30
C GLU A 61 -5.37 5.86 -7.75
N GLY A 62 -4.25 5.17 -7.97
CA GLY A 62 -3.86 4.69 -9.28
C GLY A 62 -4.66 3.47 -9.72
N ARG A 63 -4.54 2.39 -9.00
CA ARG A 63 -5.27 1.13 -9.18
C ARG A 63 -5.25 0.32 -7.89
N GLY A 64 -6.23 0.52 -7.06
CA GLY A 64 -6.34 -0.18 -5.78
C GLY A 64 -6.51 -1.68 -5.94
N THR A 65 -5.57 -2.44 -5.41
CA THR A 65 -5.72 -3.89 -5.27
C THR A 65 -6.36 -4.23 -3.92
N LYS A 66 -6.94 -5.44 -3.81
CA LYS A 66 -7.49 -5.91 -2.54
C LYS A 66 -6.46 -5.85 -1.40
N LYS A 67 -5.19 -6.18 -1.69
CA LYS A 67 -4.09 -6.09 -0.72
C LYS A 67 -3.86 -4.65 -0.22
N ASP A 68 -3.96 -3.64 -1.09
CA ASP A 68 -3.76 -2.25 -0.69
C ASP A 68 -4.86 -1.77 0.26
N PHE A 69 -6.12 -2.14 0.03
CA PHE A 69 -7.22 -1.85 0.95
C PHE A 69 -7.09 -2.58 2.28
N ILE A 70 -6.62 -3.83 2.26
CA ILE A 70 -6.33 -4.60 3.49
C ILE A 70 -5.26 -3.88 4.30
N ASP A 71 -4.18 -3.42 3.67
CA ASP A 71 -3.12 -2.69 4.34
C ASP A 71 -3.63 -1.37 4.94
N ILE A 72 -4.46 -0.62 4.20
CA ILE A 72 -5.10 0.60 4.74
C ILE A 72 -6.01 0.27 5.93
N TYR A 73 -6.77 -0.82 5.89
CA TYR A 73 -7.58 -1.24 7.03
C TYR A 73 -6.74 -1.40 8.31
N PHE A 74 -5.58 -2.08 8.22
CA PHE A 74 -4.68 -2.25 9.38
C PHE A 74 -4.02 -0.94 9.80
N LEU A 75 -3.63 -0.09 8.86
CA LEU A 75 -3.04 1.22 9.17
C LEU A 75 -4.06 2.14 9.87
N LEU A 76 -5.34 2.05 9.53
CA LEU A 76 -6.43 2.77 10.20
C LEU A 76 -6.72 2.30 11.63
N GLN A 77 -6.14 1.18 12.07
CA GLN A 77 -6.17 0.78 13.47
C GLN A 77 -5.19 1.60 14.34
N HIS A 78 -4.19 2.23 13.71
CA HIS A 78 -3.10 2.96 14.38
C HIS A 78 -3.12 4.47 14.09
N TYR A 79 -3.68 4.88 12.96
CA TYR A 79 -3.74 6.28 12.52
C TYR A 79 -5.17 6.66 12.14
N SER A 80 -5.54 7.91 12.40
CA SER A 80 -6.79 8.44 11.86
C SER A 80 -6.70 8.60 10.33
N LEU A 81 -7.84 8.63 9.64
CA LEU A 81 -7.86 8.86 8.20
C LEU A 81 -7.29 10.24 7.85
N GLU A 82 -7.56 11.27 8.66
CA GLU A 82 -6.98 12.61 8.51
C GLU A 82 -5.45 12.57 8.52
N ASN A 83 -4.87 11.81 9.46
CA ASN A 83 -3.43 11.66 9.54
C ASN A 83 -2.86 10.94 8.32
N ILE A 84 -3.51 9.88 7.85
CA ILE A 84 -3.08 9.14 6.65
C ILE A 84 -3.14 10.04 5.41
N LEU A 85 -4.21 10.83 5.25
CA LEU A 85 -4.33 11.79 4.14
C LEU A 85 -3.29 12.91 4.24
N LYS A 86 -2.93 13.31 5.47
CA LYS A 86 -1.83 14.27 5.67
C LYS A 86 -0.49 13.66 5.27
N PHE A 87 -0.18 12.42 5.64
CA PHE A 87 1.04 11.73 5.20
C PHE A 87 1.10 11.64 3.66
N TYR A 88 -0.03 11.36 3.03
CA TYR A 88 -0.14 11.34 1.57
C TYR A 88 0.15 12.72 0.96
N ALA A 89 -0.42 13.78 1.48
CA ALA A 89 -0.20 15.14 1.00
C ALA A 89 1.27 15.58 1.18
N ASP A 90 1.86 15.27 2.32
CA ASP A 90 3.25 15.60 2.61
C ASP A 90 4.23 14.85 1.68
N LYS A 91 3.92 13.61 1.33
CA LYS A 91 4.75 12.78 0.46
C LYS A 91 4.57 13.06 -1.03
N TYR A 92 3.35 13.37 -1.43
CA TYR A 92 2.95 13.61 -2.83
C TYR A 92 2.25 14.97 -2.96
N PRO A 93 2.99 16.09 -2.80
CA PRO A 93 2.39 17.43 -2.71
C PRO A 93 1.65 17.87 -3.97
N ASP A 94 1.96 17.28 -5.13
CA ASP A 94 1.31 17.61 -6.41
C ASP A 94 0.05 16.79 -6.66
N ASN A 95 -0.26 15.82 -5.80
CA ASN A 95 -1.42 14.95 -5.96
C ASN A 95 -2.66 15.52 -5.25
N SER A 96 -3.84 15.12 -5.71
CA SER A 96 -5.12 15.57 -5.15
C SER A 96 -5.55 14.71 -3.97
N GLN A 97 -5.65 15.31 -2.78
CA GLN A 97 -6.22 14.64 -1.61
C GLN A 97 -7.68 14.25 -1.81
N PHE A 98 -8.45 15.07 -2.54
CA PHE A 98 -9.85 14.76 -2.84
C PHE A 98 -9.99 13.50 -3.70
N ARG A 99 -9.17 13.35 -4.74
CA ARG A 99 -9.18 12.13 -5.57
C ARG A 99 -8.76 10.92 -4.74
N ALA A 100 -7.74 11.06 -3.90
CA ALA A 100 -7.30 10.01 -2.99
C ALA A 100 -8.44 9.57 -2.05
N LEU A 101 -9.15 10.52 -1.45
CA LEU A 101 -10.29 10.24 -0.58
C LEU A 101 -11.41 9.50 -1.31
N MET A 102 -11.78 9.97 -2.51
CA MET A 102 -12.81 9.32 -3.32
C MET A 102 -12.43 7.90 -3.73
N SER A 103 -11.14 7.66 -4.01
CA SER A 103 -10.64 6.34 -4.39
C SER A 103 -10.76 5.30 -3.27
N LEU A 104 -10.76 5.73 -2.01
CA LEU A 104 -10.88 4.84 -0.85
C LEU A 104 -12.23 4.10 -0.75
N THR A 105 -13.25 4.58 -1.44
CA THR A 105 -14.57 3.92 -1.49
C THR A 105 -14.86 3.24 -2.83
N TYR A 106 -13.89 3.23 -3.74
CA TYR A 106 -14.00 2.58 -5.03
C TYR A 106 -13.32 1.21 -5.02
N PHE A 107 -14.11 0.15 -4.88
CA PHE A 107 -13.61 -1.22 -4.70
C PHE A 107 -13.71 -2.11 -5.95
N GLU A 108 -14.25 -1.59 -7.06
CA GLU A 108 -14.54 -2.40 -8.25
C GLU A 108 -13.34 -3.21 -8.75
N ASP A 109 -12.18 -2.56 -8.89
CA ASP A 109 -10.97 -3.24 -9.36
C ASP A 109 -10.44 -4.31 -8.39
N ALA A 110 -10.79 -4.20 -7.12
CA ALA A 110 -10.39 -5.13 -6.07
C ALA A 110 -11.39 -6.28 -5.86
N GLU A 111 -12.65 -6.08 -6.25
CA GLU A 111 -13.75 -7.00 -5.90
C GLU A 111 -13.54 -8.42 -6.42
N GLU A 112 -13.10 -8.56 -7.66
CA GLU A 112 -12.89 -9.87 -8.31
C GLU A 112 -11.56 -10.54 -7.95
N GLN A 113 -10.69 -9.85 -7.21
CA GLN A 113 -9.41 -10.42 -6.80
C GLN A 113 -9.61 -11.41 -5.65
N PHE A 114 -8.79 -12.47 -5.66
CA PHE A 114 -8.76 -13.42 -4.54
C PHE A 114 -8.25 -12.74 -3.27
N MET A 115 -8.81 -13.17 -2.12
CA MET A 115 -8.22 -12.81 -0.83
C MET A 115 -6.80 -13.35 -0.76
N PRO A 116 -5.83 -12.53 -0.33
CA PRO A 116 -4.50 -13.02 -0.05
C PRO A 116 -4.53 -13.98 1.16
N GLU A 117 -3.47 -14.76 1.33
CA GLU A 117 -3.25 -15.48 2.55
C GLU A 117 -3.06 -14.49 3.71
N MET A 118 -3.91 -14.60 4.73
CA MET A 118 -4.00 -13.64 5.82
C MET A 118 -3.40 -14.19 7.10
N LEU A 119 -2.56 -13.38 7.77
CA LEU A 119 -2.07 -13.69 9.12
C LEU A 119 -3.19 -13.55 10.17
N VAL A 120 -4.12 -12.63 9.93
CA VAL A 120 -5.32 -12.40 10.74
C VAL A 120 -6.53 -12.55 9.84
N ALA A 121 -7.45 -13.47 10.17
CA ALA A 121 -8.65 -13.70 9.38
C ALA A 121 -9.63 -12.53 9.56
N ILE A 122 -9.84 -11.77 8.49
CA ILE A 122 -10.82 -10.68 8.42
C ILE A 122 -11.58 -10.81 7.10
N ASP A 123 -12.88 -10.65 7.18
CA ASP A 123 -13.76 -10.68 6.03
C ASP A 123 -13.62 -9.42 5.17
N TRP A 124 -13.64 -9.59 3.85
CA TRP A 124 -13.52 -8.49 2.89
C TRP A 124 -14.65 -7.46 3.03
N ASP A 125 -15.88 -7.90 3.25
CA ASP A 125 -17.01 -6.99 3.43
C ASP A 125 -16.86 -6.15 4.71
N ARG A 126 -16.29 -6.72 5.77
CA ARG A 126 -15.95 -5.97 6.98
C ARG A 126 -14.89 -4.89 6.72
N ILE A 127 -13.87 -5.21 5.93
CA ILE A 127 -12.83 -4.25 5.54
C ILE A 127 -13.44 -3.08 4.77
N LYS A 128 -14.27 -3.36 3.76
CA LYS A 128 -14.96 -2.33 2.98
C LYS A 128 -15.84 -1.44 3.85
N SER A 129 -16.71 -2.03 4.66
CA SER A 129 -17.60 -1.29 5.56
C SER A 129 -16.83 -0.38 6.51
N PHE A 130 -15.75 -0.88 7.09
CA PHE A 130 -14.91 -0.10 7.99
C PHE A 130 -14.29 1.12 7.30
N ILE A 131 -13.75 0.95 6.07
CA ILE A 131 -13.17 2.06 5.32
C ILE A 131 -14.25 3.09 4.92
N ILE A 132 -15.42 2.63 4.46
CA ILE A 132 -16.56 3.49 4.13
C ILE A 132 -16.96 4.33 5.33
N ASP A 133 -17.08 3.73 6.51
CA ASP A 133 -17.45 4.42 7.74
C ASP A 133 -16.40 5.49 8.11
N LYS A 134 -15.12 5.20 7.95
CA LYS A 134 -14.06 6.18 8.20
C LYS A 134 -14.11 7.36 7.24
N VAL A 135 -14.39 7.12 5.97
CA VAL A 135 -14.57 8.18 4.97
C VAL A 135 -15.82 9.01 5.28
N ALA A 136 -16.94 8.37 5.60
CA ALA A 136 -18.19 9.04 5.90
C ALA A 136 -18.13 9.92 7.17
N THR A 137 -17.30 9.56 8.14
CA THR A 137 -17.13 10.32 9.39
C THR A 137 -16.03 11.37 9.31
N LEU A 138 -15.34 11.49 8.17
CA LEU A 138 -14.32 12.52 7.97
C LEU A 138 -15.00 13.90 7.92
N SER A 139 -14.67 14.76 8.88
CA SER A 139 -15.10 16.17 8.84
C SER A 139 -14.18 16.93 7.88
N LEU A 140 -14.72 17.27 6.73
CA LEU A 140 -14.05 18.13 5.75
C LEU A 140 -14.23 19.61 6.08
#